data_c696f03c5da472756ac15faa10f01a4e
#
_entry.id   c696f03c5da472756ac15faa10f01a4e
#
_cell.length_a   1.000
_cell.length_b   1.000
_cell.length_c   1.000
_cell.angle_alpha   90.00
_cell.angle_beta   90.00
_cell.angle_gamma   90.00
#
_symmetry.space_group_name_H-M   'P 1'
#
loop_
_entity.id
_entity.type
_entity.pdbx_description
1 polymer ?
#
loop_
_entity_poly.entity_id
_entity_poly.type
_entity_poly.pdbx_seq_one_letter_code
_entity_poly.pdbx_strand_id
1 'polypeptide(L)'
;MIRQIIHIDEENSQWIKLVQNVVTKSFKQDRLFFHIEENSEVKSRVGNIVFTSIESTLADTIRIIQEAKQIEEKHVKVYVEKAGTLKKLLNVEANLITHLEISGIINGTDLRLIREMAGIDYYGNPTLGQLRELDIAQATICSGGTNYSQYGSSVNIDNIIPGGCFSHTNLISIYLPFNTKKIEAQAFFFSEKLENISIPDDCRSIGWESFSACGLISVNI
;
A
#
# COMPACT_ATOMS: atom_id res chain seq x y z
N MET A 1 8.11 32.45 38.88
CA MET A 1 7.50 32.16 37.56
C MET A 1 8.23 30.94 37.02
N ILE A 2 7.61 29.77 37.07
CA ILE A 2 8.25 28.54 36.54
C ILE A 2 8.32 28.69 35.04
N ARG A 3 9.51 28.86 34.50
CA ARG A 3 9.72 28.84 33.05
C ARG A 3 9.86 27.39 32.62
N GLN A 4 9.01 26.95 31.73
CA GLN A 4 9.05 25.62 31.17
C GLN A 4 9.62 25.69 29.73
N ILE A 5 10.46 24.73 29.38
CA ILE A 5 10.90 24.49 28.03
C ILE A 5 10.04 23.36 27.50
N ILE A 6 9.44 23.55 26.31
CA ILE A 6 8.66 22.55 25.61
C ILE A 6 9.55 22.01 24.50
N HIS A 7 9.76 20.72 24.52
CA HIS A 7 10.52 20.02 23.49
C HIS A 7 9.62 19.00 22.78
N ILE A 8 9.61 19.02 21.45
CA ILE A 8 8.98 18.03 20.60
C ILE A 8 10.13 17.45 19.77
N ASP A 9 10.28 16.13 19.78
CA ASP A 9 11.34 15.48 19.01
C ASP A 9 11.25 15.84 17.52
N GLU A 10 12.38 15.95 16.82
CA GLU A 10 12.43 16.40 15.43
C GLU A 10 11.53 15.55 14.52
N GLU A 11 11.51 14.22 14.71
CA GLU A 11 10.64 13.30 13.97
C GLU A 11 9.15 13.59 14.18
N ASN A 12 8.78 14.10 15.36
CA ASN A 12 7.40 14.38 15.74
C ASN A 12 6.97 15.81 15.44
N SER A 13 7.91 16.73 15.24
CA SER A 13 7.66 18.15 14.94
C SER A 13 6.95 18.34 13.59
N GLN A 14 6.97 17.35 12.73
CA GLN A 14 6.27 17.39 11.45
C GLN A 14 4.75 17.34 11.62
N TRP A 15 4.23 16.65 12.64
CA TRP A 15 2.80 16.43 12.83
C TRP A 15 2.26 16.91 14.20
N ILE A 16 3.13 17.31 15.14
CA ILE A 16 2.78 17.94 16.41
C ILE A 16 3.35 19.34 16.40
N LYS A 17 2.51 20.36 16.43
CA LYS A 17 2.92 21.77 16.40
C LYS A 17 2.32 22.52 17.57
N LEU A 18 3.14 23.23 18.32
CA LEU A 18 2.64 24.17 19.31
C LEU A 18 2.02 25.37 18.59
N VAL A 19 0.72 25.56 18.77
CA VAL A 19 -0.04 26.62 18.08
C VAL A 19 -0.06 27.88 18.92
N GLN A 20 -0.25 27.76 20.23
CA GLN A 20 -0.40 28.90 21.11
C GLN A 20 0.02 28.57 22.54
N ASN A 21 0.76 29.50 23.13
CA ASN A 21 1.06 29.49 24.57
C ASN A 21 0.29 30.64 25.24
N VAL A 22 -0.79 30.32 25.93
CA VAL A 22 -1.58 31.31 26.66
C VAL A 22 -1.09 31.35 28.12
N VAL A 23 -0.22 32.28 28.42
CA VAL A 23 0.21 32.56 29.79
C VAL A 23 -0.89 33.38 30.46
N THR A 24 -1.62 32.78 31.39
CA THR A 24 -2.57 33.54 32.22
C THR A 24 -1.84 34.19 33.41
N LYS A 25 -2.16 35.43 33.71
CA LYS A 25 -1.59 36.16 34.90
C LYS A 25 -2.04 35.57 36.25
N SER A 26 -2.86 34.54 36.22
CA SER A 26 -3.33 33.84 37.41
C SER A 26 -2.51 32.57 37.63
N PHE A 27 -1.93 32.44 38.81
CA PHE A 27 -1.02 31.37 39.25
C PHE A 27 -1.56 29.92 39.17
N LYS A 28 -2.64 29.66 38.49
CA LYS A 28 -3.30 28.35 38.60
C LYS A 28 -3.38 27.51 37.34
N GLN A 29 -3.30 28.05 36.14
CA GLN A 29 -3.39 27.23 34.91
C GLN A 29 -2.87 27.98 33.67
N ASP A 30 -1.70 27.58 33.16
CA ASP A 30 -1.31 27.88 31.76
C ASP A 30 -1.94 26.86 30.84
N ARG A 31 -2.44 27.32 29.70
CA ARG A 31 -3.01 26.45 28.67
C ARG A 31 -2.11 26.45 27.45
N LEU A 32 -1.76 25.26 26.99
CA LEU A 32 -1.00 25.05 25.77
C LEU A 32 -1.92 24.40 24.76
N PHE A 33 -1.87 24.90 23.53
CA PHE A 33 -2.63 24.35 22.43
C PHE A 33 -1.68 23.76 21.41
N PHE A 34 -1.88 22.51 21.08
CA PHE A 34 -1.15 21.80 20.04
C PHE A 34 -2.07 21.50 18.87
N HIS A 35 -1.55 21.69 17.67
CA HIS A 35 -2.15 21.14 16.46
C HIS A 35 -1.51 19.78 16.20
N ILE A 36 -2.34 18.75 16.04
CA ILE A 36 -1.92 17.38 15.72
C ILE A 36 -2.48 17.07 14.35
N GLU A 37 -1.59 16.93 13.36
CA GLU A 37 -1.99 16.58 12.00
C GLU A 37 -2.54 15.16 11.97
N GLU A 38 -3.54 14.91 11.10
CA GLU A 38 -4.13 13.60 10.92
C GLU A 38 -3.07 12.58 10.50
N ASN A 39 -3.13 11.36 11.06
CA ASN A 39 -2.32 10.25 10.61
C ASN A 39 -2.90 9.68 9.32
N SER A 40 -2.30 10.03 8.18
CA SER A 40 -2.70 9.50 6.87
C SER A 40 -2.10 8.14 6.56
N GLU A 41 -1.25 7.61 7.45
CA GLU A 41 -0.56 6.35 7.24
C GLU A 41 -1.31 5.16 7.82
N VAL A 42 -1.04 3.99 7.28
CA VAL A 42 -1.61 2.70 7.73
C VAL A 42 -0.89 2.11 8.95
N LYS A 43 0.00 2.89 9.57
CA LYS A 43 0.67 2.53 10.83
C LYS A 43 0.32 3.56 11.89
N SER A 44 0.11 3.10 13.12
CA SER A 44 0.03 3.99 14.26
C SER A 44 1.36 4.72 14.45
N ARG A 45 1.29 5.94 14.92
CA ARG A 45 2.48 6.73 15.26
C ARG A 45 2.40 7.23 16.70
N VAL A 46 3.56 7.41 17.31
CA VAL A 46 3.70 7.87 18.69
C VAL A 46 4.59 9.08 18.70
N GLY A 47 4.16 10.12 19.39
CA GLY A 47 4.97 11.31 19.62
C GLY A 47 4.97 11.71 21.08
N ASN A 48 6.03 12.37 21.53
CA ASN A 48 6.18 12.84 22.88
C ASN A 48 6.33 14.36 22.90
N ILE A 49 5.64 14.99 23.85
CA ILE A 49 5.83 16.39 24.19
C ILE A 49 6.46 16.40 25.60
N VAL A 50 7.69 16.85 25.69
CA VAL A 50 8.44 16.88 26.95
C VAL A 50 8.42 18.29 27.50
N PHE A 51 8.04 18.42 28.76
CA PHE A 51 8.04 19.66 29.52
C PHE A 51 9.17 19.60 30.52
N THR A 52 10.12 20.50 30.43
CA THR A 52 11.22 20.59 31.39
C THR A 52 11.16 21.93 32.15
N SER A 53 11.41 21.88 33.44
CA SER A 53 11.57 23.09 34.23
C SER A 53 13.00 23.67 34.06
N ILE A 54 13.11 24.98 33.88
CA ILE A 54 14.41 25.66 33.83
C ILE A 54 15.09 25.71 35.23
N GLU A 55 14.29 25.64 36.28
CA GLU A 55 14.75 25.85 37.66
C GLU A 55 14.95 24.52 38.42
N SER A 56 14.59 23.39 37.82
CA SER A 56 14.70 22.07 38.46
C SER A 56 14.96 20.98 37.45
N THR A 57 15.36 19.80 37.91
CA THR A 57 15.55 18.59 37.10
C THR A 57 14.22 17.86 36.77
N LEU A 58 13.08 18.48 37.07
CA LEU A 58 11.77 17.89 36.85
C LEU A 58 11.40 17.99 35.34
N ALA A 59 11.05 16.86 34.79
CA ALA A 59 10.50 16.76 33.47
C ALA A 59 9.17 15.96 33.51
N ASP A 60 8.24 16.35 32.68
CA ASP A 60 7.00 15.61 32.47
C ASP A 60 6.81 15.38 30.99
N THR A 61 6.15 14.27 30.61
CA THR A 61 6.00 13.88 29.22
C THR A 61 4.55 13.52 28.93
N ILE A 62 3.99 14.19 27.94
CA ILE A 62 2.72 13.77 27.32
C ILE A 62 3.04 12.90 26.13
N ARG A 63 2.59 11.65 26.19
CA ARG A 63 2.68 10.70 25.07
C ARG A 63 1.41 10.80 24.25
N ILE A 64 1.55 11.09 22.96
CA ILE A 64 0.45 11.12 21.99
C ILE A 64 0.54 9.86 21.15
N ILE A 65 -0.53 9.08 21.14
CA ILE A 65 -0.67 7.91 20.27
C ILE A 65 -1.75 8.25 19.25
N GLN A 66 -1.40 8.15 17.99
CA GLN A 66 -2.35 8.34 16.92
C GLN A 66 -2.46 7.05 16.14
N GLU A 67 -3.65 6.47 16.16
CA GLU A 67 -3.94 5.22 15.47
C GLU A 67 -3.69 5.33 13.97
N ALA A 68 -3.44 4.18 13.35
CA ALA A 68 -3.37 4.08 11.91
C ALA A 68 -4.68 4.53 11.26
N LYS A 69 -4.58 5.10 10.07
CA LYS A 69 -5.78 5.36 9.26
C LYS A 69 -6.51 4.05 9.02
N GLN A 70 -7.77 3.99 9.45
CA GLN A 70 -8.63 2.87 9.11
C GLN A 70 -8.98 2.97 7.63
N ILE A 71 -8.58 1.95 6.85
CA ILE A 71 -9.03 1.81 5.47
C ILE A 71 -10.30 0.98 5.51
N GLU A 72 -11.40 1.55 5.02
CA GLU A 72 -12.63 0.81 4.83
C GLU A 72 -12.39 -0.32 3.83
N GLU A 73 -12.62 -1.56 4.25
CA GLU A 73 -12.44 -2.72 3.37
C GLU A 73 -13.53 -2.78 2.33
N LYS A 74 -13.13 -2.80 1.07
CA LYS A 74 -14.02 -2.88 -0.08
C LYS A 74 -13.70 -4.10 -0.92
N HIS A 75 -14.58 -5.09 -0.82
CA HIS A 75 -14.45 -6.36 -1.52
C HIS A 75 -15.28 -6.32 -2.82
N VAL A 76 -14.66 -6.68 -3.93
CA VAL A 76 -15.31 -6.75 -5.24
C VAL A 76 -14.97 -8.07 -5.91
N LYS A 77 -16.00 -8.75 -6.43
CA LYS A 77 -15.88 -9.93 -7.27
C LYS A 77 -16.43 -9.65 -8.65
N VAL A 78 -15.66 -9.98 -9.68
CA VAL A 78 -16.03 -9.68 -11.06
C VAL A 78 -15.70 -10.82 -12.00
N TYR A 79 -16.59 -11.07 -12.98
CA TYR A 79 -16.35 -11.97 -14.11
C TYR A 79 -16.06 -11.15 -15.36
N VAL A 80 -14.90 -11.36 -15.97
CA VAL A 80 -14.44 -10.68 -17.18
C VAL A 80 -14.65 -11.62 -18.38
N GLU A 81 -15.76 -11.44 -19.09
CA GLU A 81 -16.07 -12.24 -20.27
C GLU A 81 -15.13 -11.91 -21.44
N LYS A 82 -14.77 -10.64 -21.58
CA LYS A 82 -13.91 -10.14 -22.66
C LYS A 82 -12.69 -9.42 -22.07
N ALA A 83 -11.50 -9.88 -22.41
CA ALA A 83 -10.25 -9.27 -21.99
C ALA A 83 -10.16 -7.78 -22.36
N GLY A 84 -9.60 -6.98 -21.47
CA GLY A 84 -9.48 -5.52 -21.63
C GLY A 84 -10.73 -4.74 -21.19
N THR A 85 -11.71 -5.38 -20.55
CA THR A 85 -12.97 -4.72 -20.16
C THR A 85 -13.16 -4.55 -18.65
N LEU A 86 -12.21 -4.95 -17.83
CA LEU A 86 -12.29 -4.89 -16.36
C LEU A 86 -12.73 -3.50 -15.87
N LYS A 87 -12.15 -2.43 -16.41
CA LYS A 87 -12.51 -1.05 -16.04
C LYS A 87 -13.99 -0.73 -16.20
N LYS A 88 -14.65 -1.31 -17.20
CA LYS A 88 -16.08 -1.09 -17.47
C LYS A 88 -17.00 -1.85 -16.52
N LEU A 89 -16.48 -2.93 -15.93
CA LEU A 89 -17.23 -3.80 -15.01
C LEU A 89 -17.16 -3.33 -13.57
N LEU A 90 -16.11 -2.56 -13.21
CA LEU A 90 -15.97 -1.98 -11.88
C LEU A 90 -16.84 -0.72 -11.77
N ASN A 91 -18.05 -0.88 -11.24
CA ASN A 91 -19.06 0.19 -11.05
C ASN A 91 -18.73 1.16 -9.90
N VAL A 92 -17.50 1.14 -9.39
CA VAL A 92 -17.05 1.89 -8.23
C VAL A 92 -15.75 2.60 -8.58
N GLU A 93 -15.36 3.54 -7.74
CA GLU A 93 -14.02 4.10 -7.80
C GLU A 93 -13.00 2.99 -7.56
N ALA A 94 -12.34 2.55 -8.62
CA ALA A 94 -11.46 1.39 -8.61
C ALA A 94 -10.29 1.55 -7.60
N ASN A 95 -9.87 2.79 -7.36
CA ASN A 95 -8.82 3.12 -6.40
C ASN A 95 -9.21 2.85 -4.93
N LEU A 96 -10.49 2.70 -4.60
CA LEU A 96 -10.97 2.40 -3.25
C LEU A 96 -11.12 0.89 -2.98
N ILE A 97 -10.99 0.04 -3.98
CA ILE A 97 -11.09 -1.41 -3.82
C ILE A 97 -9.85 -1.92 -3.10
N THR A 98 -10.06 -2.66 -2.00
CA THR A 98 -8.99 -3.25 -1.20
C THR A 98 -8.79 -4.74 -1.50
N HIS A 99 -9.87 -5.44 -1.86
CA HIS A 99 -9.89 -6.86 -2.17
C HIS A 99 -10.61 -7.07 -3.53
N LEU A 100 -9.93 -7.69 -4.47
CA LEU A 100 -10.47 -7.92 -5.83
C LEU A 100 -10.32 -9.38 -6.21
N GLU A 101 -11.45 -10.03 -6.45
CA GLU A 101 -11.53 -11.37 -7.04
C GLU A 101 -11.94 -11.26 -8.51
N ILE A 102 -11.12 -11.81 -9.40
CA ILE A 102 -11.37 -11.81 -10.86
C ILE A 102 -11.43 -13.23 -11.35
N SER A 103 -12.47 -13.51 -12.13
CA SER A 103 -12.58 -14.71 -12.95
C SER A 103 -12.78 -14.35 -14.42
N GLY A 104 -12.57 -15.32 -15.34
CA GLY A 104 -12.69 -15.10 -16.77
C GLY A 104 -11.36 -14.73 -17.44
N ILE A 105 -11.35 -13.83 -18.42
CA ILE A 105 -10.21 -13.58 -19.30
C ILE A 105 -9.69 -12.16 -19.11
N ILE A 106 -8.40 -12.01 -18.79
CA ILE A 106 -7.73 -10.71 -18.61
C ILE A 106 -6.49 -10.60 -19.51
N ASN A 107 -6.10 -9.38 -19.87
CA ASN A 107 -4.92 -9.11 -20.68
C ASN A 107 -4.13 -7.88 -20.15
N GLY A 108 -3.16 -7.41 -20.94
CA GLY A 108 -2.31 -6.28 -20.57
C GLY A 108 -3.07 -5.01 -20.20
N THR A 109 -4.25 -4.76 -20.80
CA THR A 109 -5.09 -3.59 -20.44
C THR A 109 -5.66 -3.73 -19.04
N ASP A 110 -6.12 -4.92 -18.66
CA ASP A 110 -6.66 -5.19 -17.33
C ASP A 110 -5.54 -5.20 -16.28
N LEU A 111 -4.38 -5.79 -16.61
CA LEU A 111 -3.21 -5.80 -15.73
C LEU A 111 -2.70 -4.38 -15.43
N ARG A 112 -2.76 -3.48 -16.41
CA ARG A 112 -2.44 -2.07 -16.18
C ARG A 112 -3.36 -1.44 -15.14
N LEU A 113 -4.67 -1.65 -15.25
CA LEU A 113 -5.63 -1.15 -14.27
C LEU A 113 -5.37 -1.74 -12.87
N ILE A 114 -5.12 -3.06 -12.80
CA ILE A 114 -4.82 -3.75 -11.53
C ILE A 114 -3.57 -3.14 -10.87
N ARG A 115 -2.53 -2.81 -11.65
CA ARG A 115 -1.35 -2.11 -11.13
C ARG A 115 -1.69 -0.74 -10.57
N GLU A 116 -2.49 0.04 -11.30
CA GLU A 116 -2.94 1.37 -10.85
C GLU A 116 -3.76 1.26 -9.56
N MET A 117 -4.61 0.25 -9.43
CA MET A 117 -5.34 -0.06 -8.19
C MET A 117 -4.42 -0.53 -7.06
N ALA A 118 -3.31 -1.19 -7.38
CA ALA A 118 -2.31 -1.66 -6.42
C ALA A 118 -1.21 -0.62 -6.11
N GLY A 119 -1.43 0.64 -6.44
CA GLY A 119 -0.60 1.75 -5.97
C GLY A 119 0.49 2.22 -6.92
N ILE A 120 0.57 1.71 -8.17
CA ILE A 120 1.63 2.07 -9.12
C ILE A 120 1.08 2.27 -10.55
N ASP A 121 1.38 3.39 -11.20
CA ASP A 121 0.92 3.66 -12.56
C ASP A 121 1.83 3.02 -13.64
N TYR A 122 1.48 3.30 -14.90
CA TYR A 122 2.26 2.85 -16.07
C TYR A 122 3.71 3.33 -16.02
N TYR A 123 3.98 4.53 -15.53
CA TYR A 123 5.30 5.15 -15.50
C TYR A 123 6.12 4.79 -14.26
N GLY A 124 5.53 4.10 -13.29
CA GLY A 124 6.15 3.77 -12.02
C GLY A 124 5.91 4.83 -10.93
N ASN A 125 4.97 5.76 -11.14
CA ASN A 125 4.63 6.74 -10.11
C ASN A 125 3.58 6.16 -9.14
N PRO A 126 3.59 6.57 -7.86
CA PRO A 126 2.56 6.19 -6.89
C PRO A 126 1.17 6.65 -7.33
N THR A 127 0.16 5.82 -7.08
CA THR A 127 -1.26 6.15 -7.24
C THR A 127 -1.99 6.13 -5.91
N LEU A 128 -3.26 6.54 -5.92
CA LEU A 128 -4.14 6.46 -4.75
C LEU A 128 -4.80 5.07 -4.60
N GLY A 129 -4.37 4.08 -5.37
CA GLY A 129 -4.91 2.72 -5.34
C GLY A 129 -4.68 2.03 -3.99
N GLN A 130 -5.74 1.39 -3.48
CA GLN A 130 -5.76 0.75 -2.15
C GLN A 130 -5.82 -0.77 -2.22
N LEU A 131 -5.67 -1.37 -3.41
CA LEU A 131 -5.73 -2.83 -3.60
C LEU A 131 -4.58 -3.50 -2.85
N ARG A 132 -4.94 -4.43 -1.97
CA ARG A 132 -4.01 -5.20 -1.12
C ARG A 132 -4.09 -6.68 -1.36
N GLU A 133 -5.28 -7.18 -1.64
CA GLU A 133 -5.53 -8.59 -1.91
C GLU A 133 -6.09 -8.77 -3.30
N LEU A 134 -5.40 -9.59 -4.10
CA LEU A 134 -5.79 -9.90 -5.46
C LEU A 134 -5.94 -11.41 -5.63
N ASP A 135 -7.16 -11.85 -5.92
CA ASP A 135 -7.43 -13.23 -6.32
C ASP A 135 -7.77 -13.29 -7.80
N ILE A 136 -6.84 -13.85 -8.57
CA ILE A 136 -7.00 -14.13 -10.00
C ILE A 136 -6.87 -15.62 -10.30
N ALA A 137 -7.04 -16.48 -9.29
CA ALA A 137 -6.90 -17.92 -9.42
C ALA A 137 -7.82 -18.52 -10.50
N GLN A 138 -9.04 -17.98 -10.62
CA GLN A 138 -10.02 -18.39 -11.63
C GLN A 138 -9.95 -17.57 -12.94
N ALA A 139 -8.96 -16.69 -13.07
CA ALA A 139 -8.75 -15.94 -14.30
C ALA A 139 -7.79 -16.66 -15.25
N THR A 140 -7.81 -16.27 -16.51
CA THR A 140 -6.83 -16.64 -17.52
C THR A 140 -6.19 -15.38 -18.07
N ILE A 141 -4.87 -15.28 -17.97
CA ILE A 141 -4.12 -14.20 -18.61
C ILE A 141 -3.88 -14.59 -20.07
N CYS A 142 -4.45 -13.81 -20.98
CA CYS A 142 -4.26 -14.01 -22.42
C CYS A 142 -3.36 -12.92 -23.02
N SER A 143 -2.73 -13.24 -24.13
CA SER A 143 -1.94 -12.28 -24.90
C SER A 143 -2.77 -11.09 -25.39
N GLY A 144 -2.11 -9.95 -25.60
CA GLY A 144 -2.71 -8.72 -26.13
C GLY A 144 -3.01 -7.67 -25.07
N GLY A 145 -3.80 -6.69 -25.47
CA GLY A 145 -4.05 -5.48 -24.69
C GLY A 145 -2.93 -4.45 -24.80
N THR A 146 -3.01 -3.40 -23.97
CA THR A 146 -1.97 -2.36 -23.87
C THR A 146 -0.83 -2.83 -22.97
N ASN A 147 0.33 -2.20 -23.09
CA ASN A 147 1.42 -2.40 -22.12
C ASN A 147 0.94 -2.01 -20.72
N TYR A 148 1.24 -2.84 -19.74
CA TYR A 148 0.86 -2.62 -18.33
C TYR A 148 1.88 -1.72 -17.58
N SER A 149 3.11 -1.59 -18.11
CA SER A 149 4.19 -0.78 -17.53
C SER A 149 5.11 -0.29 -18.65
N GLN A 150 5.78 0.84 -18.45
CA GLN A 150 6.79 1.35 -19.40
C GLN A 150 8.04 0.44 -19.48
N TYR A 151 8.30 -0.35 -18.44
CA TYR A 151 9.41 -1.31 -18.37
C TYR A 151 8.98 -2.73 -18.67
N GLY A 152 7.67 -2.98 -18.73
CA GLY A 152 7.10 -4.28 -19.03
C GLY A 152 6.85 -4.46 -20.53
N SER A 153 7.11 -5.65 -21.04
CA SER A 153 6.68 -6.03 -22.38
C SER A 153 5.15 -6.23 -22.37
N SER A 154 4.54 -6.09 -23.55
CA SER A 154 3.15 -6.51 -23.73
C SER A 154 2.98 -7.98 -23.37
N VAL A 155 1.78 -8.39 -22.93
CA VAL A 155 1.47 -9.81 -22.74
C VAL A 155 1.48 -10.49 -24.09
N ASN A 156 2.53 -11.24 -24.40
CA ASN A 156 2.74 -11.87 -25.71
C ASN A 156 2.43 -13.37 -25.68
N ILE A 157 2.33 -13.95 -24.50
CA ILE A 157 2.14 -15.39 -24.29
C ILE A 157 1.03 -15.58 -23.26
N ASP A 158 0.14 -16.54 -23.54
CA ASP A 158 -0.93 -16.88 -22.62
C ASP A 158 -0.42 -17.65 -21.39
N ASN A 159 -1.15 -17.55 -20.29
CA ASN A 159 -0.91 -18.30 -19.06
C ASN A 159 0.48 -18.09 -18.45
N ILE A 160 1.00 -16.88 -18.55
CA ILE A 160 2.22 -16.47 -17.84
C ILE A 160 1.93 -15.25 -16.97
N ILE A 161 2.70 -15.09 -15.90
CA ILE A 161 2.79 -13.82 -15.19
C ILE A 161 3.91 -13.03 -15.86
N PRO A 162 3.58 -11.94 -16.54
CA PRO A 162 4.58 -11.22 -17.35
C PRO A 162 5.63 -10.52 -16.49
N GLY A 163 6.81 -10.29 -17.07
CA GLY A 163 7.94 -9.66 -16.39
C GLY A 163 7.62 -8.26 -15.89
N GLY A 164 7.94 -7.97 -14.62
CA GLY A 164 7.66 -6.69 -13.97
C GLY A 164 6.16 -6.38 -13.77
N CYS A 165 5.26 -7.34 -14.02
CA CYS A 165 3.81 -7.11 -14.01
C CYS A 165 3.30 -6.55 -12.69
N PHE A 166 3.77 -7.07 -11.58
CA PHE A 166 3.38 -6.64 -10.23
C PHE A 166 4.55 -6.01 -9.46
N SER A 167 5.59 -5.54 -10.17
CA SER A 167 6.71 -4.86 -9.52
C SER A 167 6.27 -3.56 -8.83
N HIS A 168 6.85 -3.28 -7.65
CA HIS A 168 6.62 -2.08 -6.84
C HIS A 168 5.15 -1.89 -6.38
N THR A 169 4.32 -2.93 -6.43
CA THR A 169 2.93 -2.84 -5.99
C THR A 169 2.80 -2.90 -4.47
N ASN A 170 1.65 -2.40 -3.98
CA ASN A 170 1.28 -2.44 -2.57
C ASN A 170 0.48 -3.70 -2.18
N LEU A 171 0.45 -4.72 -3.04
CA LEU A 171 -0.22 -5.99 -2.73
C LEU A 171 0.41 -6.64 -1.49
N ILE A 172 -0.45 -7.17 -0.62
CA ILE A 172 -0.08 -7.96 0.55
C ILE A 172 -0.22 -9.45 0.23
N SER A 173 -1.23 -9.79 -0.57
CA SER A 173 -1.55 -11.17 -0.93
C SER A 173 -1.99 -11.27 -2.39
N ILE A 174 -1.55 -12.35 -3.05
CA ILE A 174 -1.99 -12.67 -4.41
C ILE A 174 -2.17 -14.17 -4.61
N TYR A 175 -3.28 -14.57 -5.25
CA TYR A 175 -3.56 -15.91 -5.75
C TYR A 175 -3.46 -15.90 -7.26
N LEU A 176 -2.46 -16.60 -7.80
CA LEU A 176 -2.19 -16.64 -9.24
C LEU A 176 -3.15 -17.58 -9.99
N PRO A 177 -3.38 -17.33 -11.30
CA PRO A 177 -4.21 -18.22 -12.13
C PRO A 177 -3.77 -19.69 -12.06
N PHE A 178 -4.70 -20.60 -11.85
CA PHE A 178 -4.39 -22.04 -11.76
C PHE A 178 -3.65 -22.59 -13.00
N ASN A 179 -3.85 -21.98 -14.16
CA ASN A 179 -3.20 -22.37 -15.41
C ASN A 179 -1.86 -21.68 -15.69
N THR A 180 -1.31 -20.95 -14.72
CA THR A 180 -0.01 -20.25 -14.86
C THR A 180 1.11 -21.26 -15.11
N LYS A 181 1.82 -21.13 -16.23
CA LYS A 181 2.94 -22.00 -16.62
C LYS A 181 4.30 -21.45 -16.24
N LYS A 182 4.39 -20.12 -16.13
CA LYS A 182 5.65 -19.41 -15.90
C LYS A 182 5.40 -18.10 -15.19
N ILE A 183 6.29 -17.75 -14.29
CA ILE A 183 6.46 -16.40 -13.74
C ILE A 183 7.72 -15.82 -14.40
N GLU A 184 7.63 -14.70 -15.10
CA GLU A 184 8.77 -14.10 -15.78
C GLU A 184 9.65 -13.29 -14.83
N ALA A 185 10.81 -12.85 -15.35
CA ALA A 185 11.79 -12.10 -14.59
C ALA A 185 11.17 -10.84 -13.96
N GLN A 186 11.53 -10.56 -12.70
CA GLN A 186 11.13 -9.37 -11.97
C GLN A 186 9.61 -9.18 -11.81
N ALA A 187 8.81 -10.23 -11.97
CA ALA A 187 7.35 -10.13 -11.95
C ALA A 187 6.79 -9.42 -10.71
N PHE A 188 7.41 -9.61 -9.55
CA PHE A 188 7.04 -9.00 -8.26
C PHE A 188 8.20 -8.19 -7.65
N PHE A 189 9.19 -7.80 -8.44
CA PHE A 189 10.37 -7.07 -7.98
C PHE A 189 10.01 -5.83 -7.16
N PHE A 190 10.63 -5.66 -5.97
CA PHE A 190 10.36 -4.57 -5.03
C PHE A 190 8.89 -4.42 -4.59
N SER A 191 8.11 -5.50 -4.57
CA SER A 191 6.80 -5.52 -3.94
C SER A 191 6.97 -5.80 -2.44
N GLU A 192 7.50 -4.83 -1.72
CA GLU A 192 7.97 -4.97 -0.32
C GLU A 192 6.88 -5.40 0.66
N LYS A 193 5.61 -5.13 0.32
CA LYS A 193 4.44 -5.50 1.14
C LYS A 193 3.88 -6.87 0.83
N LEU A 194 4.36 -7.54 -0.22
CA LEU A 194 3.85 -8.85 -0.61
C LEU A 194 4.33 -9.92 0.39
N GLU A 195 3.43 -10.33 1.27
CA GLU A 195 3.67 -11.30 2.34
C GLU A 195 3.26 -12.72 1.95
N ASN A 196 2.22 -12.85 1.12
CA ASN A 196 1.60 -14.12 0.78
C ASN A 196 1.41 -14.27 -0.72
N ILE A 197 1.82 -15.41 -1.25
CA ILE A 197 1.58 -15.79 -2.65
C ILE A 197 1.20 -17.26 -2.75
N SER A 198 0.23 -17.57 -3.62
CA SER A 198 -0.07 -18.93 -4.04
C SER A 198 0.38 -19.14 -5.48
N ILE A 199 1.35 -20.01 -5.67
CA ILE A 199 1.91 -20.40 -6.97
C ILE A 199 1.25 -21.73 -7.37
N PRO A 200 0.57 -21.83 -8.51
CA PRO A 200 -0.11 -23.05 -8.90
C PRO A 200 0.88 -24.16 -9.31
N ASP A 201 0.48 -25.41 -9.08
CA ASP A 201 1.28 -26.64 -9.37
C ASP A 201 1.75 -26.72 -10.84
N ASP A 202 1.03 -26.10 -11.75
CA ASP A 202 1.35 -26.03 -13.17
C ASP A 202 2.51 -25.10 -13.52
N CYS A 203 2.96 -24.25 -12.57
CA CYS A 203 4.07 -23.33 -12.78
C CYS A 203 5.39 -24.09 -12.86
N ARG A 204 6.03 -24.08 -14.03
CA ARG A 204 7.27 -24.84 -14.32
C ARG A 204 8.53 -24.01 -14.22
N SER A 205 8.43 -22.70 -14.19
CA SER A 205 9.60 -21.83 -14.09
C SER A 205 9.29 -20.49 -13.47
N ILE A 206 10.25 -20.01 -12.68
CA ILE A 206 10.26 -18.70 -12.06
C ILE A 206 11.49 -17.96 -12.56
N GLY A 207 11.28 -16.78 -13.12
CA GLY A 207 12.33 -15.99 -13.74
C GLY A 207 13.24 -15.30 -12.73
N TRP A 208 14.31 -14.74 -13.24
CA TRP A 208 15.33 -14.04 -12.46
C TRP A 208 14.71 -12.86 -11.66
N GLU A 209 15.10 -12.72 -10.41
CA GLU A 209 14.64 -11.67 -9.48
C GLU A 209 13.11 -11.54 -9.34
N SER A 210 12.35 -12.57 -9.66
CA SER A 210 10.88 -12.47 -9.64
C SER A 210 10.32 -12.00 -8.31
N PHE A 211 10.95 -12.36 -7.19
CA PHE A 211 10.54 -12.03 -5.83
C PHE A 211 11.62 -11.26 -5.05
N SER A 212 12.58 -10.67 -5.74
CA SER A 212 13.63 -9.89 -5.08
C SER A 212 13.02 -8.66 -4.39
N ALA A 213 13.43 -8.42 -3.14
CA ALA A 213 12.93 -7.36 -2.27
C ALA A 213 11.39 -7.42 -2.03
N CYS A 214 10.82 -8.62 -2.00
CA CYS A 214 9.48 -8.85 -1.47
C CYS A 214 9.52 -9.14 0.04
N GLY A 215 8.42 -8.83 0.74
CA GLY A 215 8.23 -9.13 2.16
C GLY A 215 7.72 -10.55 2.45
N LEU A 216 7.96 -11.55 1.60
CA LEU A 216 7.34 -12.86 1.66
C LEU A 216 7.54 -13.58 3.00
N ILE A 217 6.43 -13.93 3.62
CA ILE A 217 6.35 -14.74 4.84
C ILE A 217 5.87 -16.15 4.50
N SER A 218 4.97 -16.28 3.52
CA SER A 218 4.38 -17.56 3.12
C SER A 218 4.30 -17.71 1.62
N VAL A 219 4.68 -18.89 1.13
CA VAL A 219 4.54 -19.29 -0.28
C VAL A 219 3.83 -20.65 -0.30
N ASN A 220 2.65 -20.68 -0.94
CA ASN A 220 1.93 -21.92 -1.23
C ASN A 220 2.31 -22.39 -2.64
N ILE A 221 2.71 -23.66 -2.76
CA ILE A 221 3.05 -24.31 -4.03
C ILE A 221 2.24 -25.59 -4.13
#